data_95945313608e7aa17bb8dc907a8f883f
#
_entry.id   95945313608e7aa17bb8dc907a8f883f
#
_cell.length_a   1.000
_cell.length_b   1.000
_cell.length_c   1.000
_cell.angle_alpha   90.00
_cell.angle_beta   90.00
_cell.angle_gamma   90.00
#
_symmetry.space_group_name_H-M   'P 1'
#
loop_
_entity.id
_entity.type
_entity.pdbx_description
1 polymer ?
#
loop_
_entity_poly.entity_id
_entity_poly.type
_entity_poly.pdbx_seq_one_letter_code
_entity_poly.pdbx_strand_id
1 'polypeptide(L)'
;MKKYENIVPVFDNTRRKTVYGTLLEGTDDKRFAQTSFEWEIERQRIRRKRQTQGLSFPEHSHWDWNQKIENAKRYPDVLTVFAIEYNGQIQGLMIVDHVLFHAKLPPDSGYPLLYVRYIENAPHIPFPNCFRGLD
;
A
#
# COMPACT_ATOMS: atom_id res chain seq x y z
N MET A 1 -6.13 11.45 -11.56
CA MET A 1 -6.39 10.65 -10.33
C MET A 1 -7.86 10.31 -10.25
N LYS A 2 -8.17 9.03 -10.21
CA LYS A 2 -9.54 8.57 -10.02
C LYS A 2 -9.78 8.31 -8.54
N LYS A 3 -10.99 8.64 -8.07
CA LYS A 3 -11.39 8.43 -6.68
C LYS A 3 -12.67 7.61 -6.63
N TYR A 4 -12.67 6.60 -5.78
CA TYR A 4 -13.83 5.76 -5.51
C TYR A 4 -14.15 5.92 -4.03
N GLU A 5 -15.10 6.81 -3.74
CA GLU A 5 -15.34 7.27 -2.36
C GLU A 5 -16.06 6.23 -1.53
N ASN A 6 -15.61 6.05 -0.29
CA ASN A 6 -16.27 5.29 0.76
C ASN A 6 -16.61 3.85 0.36
N ILE A 7 -15.71 3.19 -0.40
CA ILE A 7 -15.97 1.83 -0.88
C ILE A 7 -15.09 0.75 -0.24
N VAL A 8 -13.98 1.14 0.41
CA VAL A 8 -13.06 0.17 0.99
C VAL A 8 -13.34 0.05 2.49
N PRO A 9 -13.78 -1.14 2.97
CA PRO A 9 -13.96 -1.32 4.41
C PRO A 9 -12.60 -1.33 5.12
N VAL A 10 -12.49 -0.53 6.17
CA VAL A 10 -11.30 -0.39 7.00
C VAL A 10 -11.73 -0.51 8.45
N PHE A 11 -11.04 -1.31 9.24
CA PHE A 11 -11.34 -1.40 10.65
C PHE A 11 -10.59 -0.31 11.43
N ASP A 12 -11.36 0.58 12.07
CA ASP A 12 -10.84 1.64 12.91
C ASP A 12 -10.68 1.10 14.34
N ASN A 13 -9.46 0.83 14.74
CA ASN A 13 -9.17 0.26 16.05
C ASN A 13 -9.46 1.23 17.21
N THR A 14 -9.38 2.53 16.96
CA THR A 14 -9.67 3.53 17.98
C THR A 14 -11.16 3.56 18.33
N ARG A 15 -11.99 3.55 17.28
CA ARG A 15 -13.45 3.55 17.42
C ARG A 15 -14.04 2.15 17.52
N ARG A 16 -13.24 1.12 17.24
CA ARG A 16 -13.61 -0.29 17.25
C ARG A 16 -14.82 -0.60 16.36
N LYS A 17 -14.77 -0.07 15.15
CA LYS A 17 -15.83 -0.29 14.16
C LYS A 17 -15.25 -0.27 12.75
N THR A 18 -16.01 -0.85 11.82
CA THR A 18 -15.69 -0.74 10.40
C THR A 18 -16.11 0.63 9.89
N VAL A 19 -15.19 1.28 9.20
CA VAL A 19 -15.42 2.53 8.48
C VAL A 19 -15.09 2.30 7.01
N TYR A 20 -15.38 3.28 6.16
CA TYR A 20 -15.15 3.12 4.74
C TYR A 20 -14.14 4.15 4.25
N GLY A 21 -13.04 3.67 3.68
CA GLY A 21 -12.04 4.49 3.07
C GLY A 21 -12.29 4.72 1.59
N THR A 22 -11.59 5.69 1.04
CA THR A 22 -11.63 6.04 -0.38
C THR A 22 -10.50 5.35 -1.08
N LEU A 23 -10.79 4.70 -2.21
CA LEU A 23 -9.78 4.13 -3.08
C LEU A 23 -9.33 5.20 -4.08
N LEU A 24 -8.04 5.43 -4.14
CA LEU A 24 -7.42 6.34 -5.11
C LEU A 24 -6.70 5.51 -6.16
N GLU A 25 -6.86 5.89 -7.42
CA GLU A 25 -6.17 5.24 -8.54
C GLU A 25 -5.39 6.28 -9.31
N GLY A 26 -4.08 6.13 -9.38
CA GLY A 26 -3.19 7.03 -10.11
C GLY A 26 -1.96 7.43 -9.32
N THR A 27 -1.14 8.31 -9.92
CA THR A 27 0.18 8.66 -9.36
C THR A 27 0.29 10.13 -8.93
N ASP A 28 -0.76 10.93 -9.12
CA ASP A 28 -0.67 12.39 -8.99
C ASP A 28 -1.13 12.95 -7.64
N ASP A 29 -1.24 12.11 -6.62
CA ASP A 29 -1.63 12.61 -5.31
C ASP A 29 -0.44 13.26 -4.62
N LYS A 30 -0.62 14.51 -4.19
CA LYS A 30 0.43 15.31 -3.55
C LYS A 30 0.92 14.70 -2.24
N ARG A 31 0.09 13.88 -1.60
CA ARG A 31 0.41 13.25 -0.31
C ARG A 31 1.40 12.09 -0.45
N PHE A 32 1.60 11.55 -1.65
CA PHE A 32 2.44 10.36 -1.83
C PHE A 32 3.88 10.59 -1.40
N ALA A 33 4.47 11.73 -1.75
CA ALA A 33 5.84 12.03 -1.35
C ALA A 33 5.97 12.15 0.17
N GLN A 34 5.06 12.86 0.81
CA GLN A 34 5.04 13.01 2.26
C GLN A 34 4.77 11.67 2.95
N THR A 35 3.85 10.88 2.43
CA THR A 35 3.53 9.55 2.95
C THR A 35 4.76 8.64 2.88
N SER A 36 5.44 8.61 1.75
CA SER A 36 6.65 7.81 1.59
C SER A 36 7.72 8.20 2.61
N PHE A 37 7.91 9.49 2.82
CA PHE A 37 8.87 10.01 3.78
C PHE A 37 8.50 9.60 5.22
N GLU A 38 7.25 9.79 5.62
CA GLU A 38 6.77 9.44 6.95
C GLU A 38 6.87 7.93 7.22
N TRP A 39 6.52 7.12 6.22
CA TRP A 39 6.60 5.67 6.36
C TRP A 39 8.06 5.21 6.50
N GLU A 40 8.98 5.86 5.81
CA GLU A 40 10.41 5.53 5.95
C GLU A 40 10.91 5.84 7.36
N ILE A 41 10.53 6.97 7.93
CA ILE A 41 10.89 7.30 9.31
C ILE A 41 10.37 6.25 10.28
N GLU A 42 9.11 5.85 10.13
CA GLU A 42 8.49 4.83 10.98
C GLU A 42 9.14 3.45 10.80
N ARG A 43 9.45 3.09 9.56
CA ARG A 43 10.16 1.83 9.30
C ARG A 43 11.53 1.81 9.97
N GLN A 44 12.28 2.93 9.92
CA GLN A 44 13.57 3.02 10.59
C GLN A 44 13.43 2.91 12.11
N ARG A 45 12.40 3.53 12.68
CA ARG A 45 12.12 3.43 14.11
C ARG A 45 11.83 1.98 14.51
N ILE A 46 11.02 1.29 13.74
CA ILE A 46 10.69 -0.12 13.97
C ILE A 46 11.94 -0.99 13.84
N ARG A 47 12.77 -0.75 12.83
CA ARG A 47 14.03 -1.48 12.63
C ARG A 47 14.96 -1.33 13.83
N ARG A 48 15.15 -0.11 14.33
CA ARG A 48 15.97 0.13 15.52
C ARG A 48 15.45 -0.61 16.74
N LYS A 49 14.15 -0.55 16.95
CA LYS A 49 13.51 -1.25 18.07
C LYS A 49 13.69 -2.76 17.99
N ARG A 50 13.50 -3.33 16.81
CA ARG A 50 13.69 -4.76 16.58
C ARG A 50 15.15 -5.16 16.74
N GLN A 51 16.06 -4.33 16.27
CA GLN A 51 17.50 -4.57 16.41
C GLN A 51 17.92 -4.65 17.88
N THR A 52 17.43 -3.74 18.72
CA THR A 52 17.72 -3.78 20.16
C THR A 52 17.13 -5.01 20.86
N GLN A 53 16.09 -5.60 20.30
CA GLN A 53 15.46 -6.81 20.81
C GLN A 53 16.02 -8.09 20.20
N GLY A 54 17.01 -7.99 19.31
CA GLY A 54 17.58 -9.14 18.61
C GLY A 54 16.64 -9.78 17.59
N LEU A 55 15.63 -9.06 17.13
CA LEU A 55 14.66 -9.58 16.17
C LEU A 55 15.04 -9.21 14.74
N SER A 56 14.59 -10.02 13.78
CA SER A 56 14.78 -9.75 12.36
C SER A 56 13.95 -8.54 11.91
N PHE A 57 14.34 -7.92 10.80
CA PHE A 57 13.60 -6.81 10.22
C PHE A 57 12.33 -7.31 9.50
N PRO A 58 11.27 -6.48 9.42
CA PRO A 58 10.13 -6.79 8.59
C PRO A 58 10.54 -6.98 7.12
N GLU A 59 9.82 -7.82 6.41
CA GLU A 59 10.15 -8.22 5.04
C GLU A 59 10.34 -7.05 4.09
N HIS A 60 9.47 -6.06 4.17
CA HIS A 60 9.49 -4.89 3.28
C HIS A 60 10.03 -3.63 3.96
N SER A 61 10.87 -3.79 4.96
CA SER A 61 11.47 -2.65 5.69
C SER A 61 12.38 -1.78 4.81
N HIS A 62 12.79 -2.29 3.65
CA HIS A 62 13.67 -1.59 2.70
C HIS A 62 12.92 -0.95 1.53
N TRP A 63 11.59 -1.05 1.47
CA TRP A 63 10.84 -0.50 0.35
C TRP A 63 10.84 1.03 0.37
N ASP A 64 11.08 1.60 -0.80
CA ASP A 64 11.02 3.04 -1.06
C ASP A 64 9.82 3.32 -1.97
N TRP A 65 8.73 3.78 -1.39
CA TRP A 65 7.49 4.02 -2.13
C TRP A 65 7.62 5.17 -3.11
N ASN A 66 8.43 6.19 -2.78
CA ASN A 66 8.63 7.29 -3.71
C ASN A 66 9.24 6.80 -5.02
N GLN A 67 10.26 5.95 -4.92
CA GLN A 67 10.88 5.36 -6.11
C GLN A 67 9.91 4.46 -6.88
N LYS A 68 9.12 3.66 -6.16
CA LYS A 68 8.13 2.77 -6.79
C LYS A 68 7.05 3.54 -7.53
N ILE A 69 6.57 4.63 -6.96
CA ILE A 69 5.56 5.49 -7.58
C ILE A 69 6.16 6.21 -8.80
N GLU A 70 7.38 6.71 -8.69
CA GLU A 70 8.06 7.33 -9.83
C GLU A 70 8.24 6.32 -10.98
N ASN A 71 8.53 5.08 -10.66
CA ASN A 71 8.61 4.03 -11.68
C ASN A 71 7.25 3.78 -12.33
N ALA A 72 6.17 3.80 -11.57
CA ALA A 72 4.83 3.65 -12.12
C ALA A 72 4.45 4.83 -13.02
N LYS A 73 4.87 6.04 -12.69
CA LYS A 73 4.68 7.21 -13.56
C LYS A 73 5.38 7.03 -14.90
N ARG A 74 6.52 6.37 -14.90
CA ARG A 74 7.30 6.12 -16.11
C ARG A 74 6.65 5.09 -17.04
N TYR A 75 5.89 4.15 -16.48
CA TYR A 75 5.27 3.06 -17.20
C TYR A 75 3.76 2.98 -16.94
N PRO A 76 3.01 4.05 -17.30
CA PRO A 76 1.58 4.11 -16.95
C PRO A 76 0.72 3.07 -17.68
N ASP A 77 1.20 2.56 -18.82
CA ASP A 77 0.48 1.54 -19.58
C ASP A 77 0.61 0.14 -18.96
N VAL A 78 1.50 -0.02 -18.00
CA VAL A 78 1.81 -1.33 -17.40
C VAL A 78 1.46 -1.33 -15.91
N LEU A 79 1.75 -0.24 -15.21
CA LEU A 79 1.65 -0.16 -13.76
C LEU A 79 0.57 0.83 -13.34
N THR A 80 -0.21 0.44 -12.36
CA THR A 80 -1.21 1.30 -11.73
C THR A 80 -0.97 1.35 -10.23
N VAL A 81 -0.99 2.55 -9.68
CA VAL A 81 -0.90 2.77 -8.24
C VAL A 81 -2.30 2.91 -7.67
N PHE A 82 -2.57 2.17 -6.61
CA PHE A 82 -3.77 2.31 -5.80
C PHE A 82 -3.38 2.71 -4.39
N ALA A 83 -4.19 3.57 -3.80
CA ALA A 83 -4.02 3.96 -2.40
C ALA A 83 -5.37 3.92 -1.69
N ILE A 84 -5.32 3.66 -0.40
CA ILE A 84 -6.50 3.75 0.46
C ILE A 84 -6.31 4.97 1.35
N GLU A 85 -7.31 5.84 1.33
CA GLU A 85 -7.32 7.05 2.15
C GLU A 85 -8.42 6.95 3.19
N TYR A 86 -8.11 7.36 4.40
CA TYR A 86 -9.10 7.55 5.45
C TYR A 86 -8.70 8.74 6.31
N ASN A 87 -9.64 9.64 6.60
CA ASN A 87 -9.40 10.86 7.37
C ASN A 87 -8.26 11.72 6.81
N GLY A 88 -8.20 11.84 5.48
CA GLY A 88 -7.19 12.65 4.82
C GLY A 88 -5.79 12.06 4.80
N GLN A 89 -5.60 10.85 5.30
CA GLN A 89 -4.30 10.20 5.35
C GLN A 89 -4.28 8.94 4.50
N ILE A 90 -3.14 8.68 3.88
CA ILE A 90 -2.91 7.45 3.13
C ILE A 90 -2.65 6.32 4.12
N GLN A 91 -3.47 5.30 4.05
CA GLN A 91 -3.43 4.16 4.97
C GLN A 91 -2.83 2.91 4.33
N GLY A 92 -2.79 2.84 3.02
CA GLY A 92 -2.22 1.72 2.30
C GLY A 92 -1.86 2.12 0.89
N LEU A 93 -0.87 1.43 0.33
CA LEU A 93 -0.41 1.61 -1.05
C LEU A 93 -0.26 0.25 -1.72
N MET A 94 -0.59 0.20 -3.00
CA MET A 94 -0.48 -1.00 -3.81
C MET A 94 -0.08 -0.61 -5.23
N ILE A 95 0.81 -1.38 -5.83
CA ILE A 95 1.15 -1.25 -7.25
C ILE A 95 0.81 -2.56 -7.94
N VAL A 96 0.05 -2.43 -9.02
CA VAL A 96 -0.45 -3.56 -9.81
C VAL A 96 0.13 -3.48 -11.21
N ASP A 97 0.61 -4.63 -11.70
CA ASP A 97 0.96 -4.83 -13.09
C ASP A 97 -0.26 -5.45 -13.79
N HIS A 98 -0.75 -4.81 -14.84
CA HIS A 98 -1.96 -5.26 -15.52
C HIS A 98 -1.71 -5.69 -16.97
N VAL A 99 -0.46 -5.85 -17.39
CA VAL A 99 -0.12 -6.18 -18.78
C VAL A 99 0.79 -7.38 -18.92
N LEU A 100 1.84 -7.49 -18.07
CA LEU A 100 2.94 -8.42 -18.30
C LEU A 100 2.63 -9.87 -17.94
N PHE A 101 1.56 -10.13 -17.22
CA PHE A 101 1.26 -11.46 -16.70
C PHE A 101 -0.04 -12.00 -17.25
N HIS A 102 -0.05 -13.31 -17.53
CA HIS A 102 -1.21 -14.03 -18.04
C HIS A 102 -1.39 -15.32 -17.28
N ALA A 103 -2.65 -15.77 -17.17
CA ALA A 103 -2.97 -17.01 -16.51
C ALA A 103 -2.33 -18.19 -17.26
N LYS A 104 -1.78 -19.15 -16.51
CA LYS A 104 -1.12 -20.34 -17.08
C LYS A 104 -1.93 -21.60 -16.92
N LEU A 105 -2.97 -21.57 -16.08
CA LEU A 105 -3.78 -22.74 -15.76
C LEU A 105 -5.16 -22.65 -16.40
N PRO A 106 -5.70 -23.80 -16.90
CA PRO A 106 -7.08 -23.83 -17.37
C PRO A 106 -8.06 -23.54 -16.23
N PRO A 107 -9.27 -22.99 -16.53
CA PRO A 107 -9.74 -22.61 -17.88
C PRO A 107 -9.25 -21.24 -18.36
N ASP A 108 -8.51 -20.49 -17.54
CA ASP A 108 -8.16 -19.09 -17.80
C ASP A 108 -6.83 -18.91 -18.53
N SER A 109 -6.23 -19.99 -19.00
CA SER A 109 -4.93 -19.95 -19.66
C SER A 109 -4.91 -18.94 -20.81
N GLY A 110 -3.92 -18.02 -20.77
CA GLY A 110 -3.77 -16.98 -21.78
C GLY A 110 -4.52 -15.69 -21.49
N TYR A 111 -5.44 -15.66 -20.53
CA TYR A 111 -6.13 -14.42 -20.15
C TYR A 111 -5.22 -13.52 -19.32
N PRO A 112 -5.35 -12.18 -19.46
CA PRO A 112 -4.58 -11.24 -18.65
C PRO A 112 -4.86 -11.39 -17.17
N LEU A 113 -3.80 -11.21 -16.36
CA LEU A 113 -3.87 -11.21 -14.91
C LEU A 113 -3.51 -9.84 -14.35
N LEU A 114 -4.16 -9.50 -13.26
CA LEU A 114 -3.66 -8.42 -12.40
C LEU A 114 -2.63 -9.01 -11.44
N TYR A 115 -1.43 -8.51 -11.50
CA TYR A 115 -0.36 -8.97 -10.62
C TYR A 115 -0.01 -7.88 -9.63
N VAL A 116 -0.22 -8.15 -8.34
CA VAL A 116 0.13 -7.20 -7.28
C VAL A 116 1.64 -7.29 -7.06
N ARG A 117 2.37 -6.26 -7.46
CA ARG A 117 3.82 -6.20 -7.27
C ARG A 117 4.20 -5.83 -5.85
N TYR A 118 3.52 -4.84 -5.29
CA TYR A 118 3.83 -4.32 -3.96
C TYR A 118 2.52 -3.95 -3.27
N ILE A 119 2.44 -4.25 -1.99
CA ILE A 119 1.33 -3.83 -1.14
C ILE A 119 1.84 -3.63 0.27
N GLU A 120 1.49 -2.50 0.87
CA GLU A 120 1.90 -2.20 2.24
C GLU A 120 0.85 -1.34 2.93
N ASN A 121 0.57 -1.65 4.17
CA ASN A 121 -0.18 -0.79 5.08
C ASN A 121 0.76 0.23 5.70
N ALA A 122 0.21 1.36 6.12
CA ALA A 122 0.98 2.36 6.83
C ALA A 122 1.69 1.74 8.04
N PRO A 123 3.04 1.86 8.13
CA PRO A 123 3.80 1.18 9.17
C PRO A 123 3.77 1.89 10.53
N HIS A 124 3.14 3.06 10.61
CA HIS A 124 3.10 3.85 11.85
C HIS A 124 2.30 3.19 12.94
N ILE A 125 1.97 2.00 12.78
CA ILE A 125 0.98 1.43 13.58
C ILE A 125 1.53 0.47 14.58
N PRO A 126 2.07 0.98 15.65
CA PRO A 126 1.92 0.27 16.86
C PRO A 126 0.46 0.38 17.21
N PHE A 127 -0.04 -0.51 17.87
CA PHE A 127 -1.36 -0.64 18.36
C PHE A 127 -1.95 0.58 19.05
N PRO A 128 -3.23 0.83 18.92
CA PRO A 128 -4.14 0.17 17.99
C PRO A 128 -3.98 0.75 16.62
N ASN A 129 -4.25 -0.08 15.62
CA ASN A 129 -3.93 0.24 14.26
C ASN A 129 -5.16 0.01 13.40
N CYS A 130 -5.49 0.94 12.52
CA CYS A 130 -6.69 0.86 11.72
C CYS A 130 -6.69 -0.30 10.72
N PHE A 131 -5.53 -0.79 10.32
CA PHE A 131 -5.43 -1.91 9.39
C PHE A 131 -5.18 -3.25 10.06
N ARG A 132 -5.17 -3.29 11.35
CA ARG A 132 -4.83 -4.51 12.06
C ARG A 132 -5.75 -5.68 11.73
N GLY A 133 -6.99 -5.41 11.48
CA GLY A 133 -7.95 -6.42 11.11
C GLY A 133 -7.81 -6.95 9.69
N LEU A 134 -6.93 -6.37 8.90
CA LEU A 134 -6.66 -6.77 7.52
C LEU A 134 -5.40 -7.63 7.37
N ASP A 135 -4.69 -7.79 8.44
CA ASP A 135 -3.45 -8.59 8.44
C ASP A 135 -3.71 -10.10 8.30
#